data_19f95fd82d4baccd3b58f91f90202d7b
#
_entry.id   19f95fd82d4baccd3b58f91f90202d7b
#
_cell.length_a   1.000
_cell.length_b   1.000
_cell.length_c   1.000
_cell.angle_alpha   90.00
_cell.angle_beta   90.00
_cell.angle_gamma   90.00
#
_symmetry.space_group_name_H-M   'P 1'
#
loop_
_entity.id
_entity.type
_entity.pdbx_description
1 polymer ?
#
loop_
_entity_poly.entity_id
_entity_poly.type
_entity_poly.pdbx_seq_one_letter_code
_entity_poly.pdbx_strand_id
1 'polypeptide(L)'
;DIYGGAYRLLHKICNRSGISVKLVDTTDPARLEAALTDRTKLVWLESPGNPLLSITDLAACAKIAHARGALVGTDSTFATPVLTRPLELG
;
A
#
# COMPACT_ATOMS: atom_id res chain seq x y z
N ASP A 1 5.64 -6.01 5.11
CA ASP A 1 5.59 -5.44 6.45
C ASP A 1 4.82 -4.13 6.46
N ILE A 2 4.35 -3.69 7.61
CA ILE A 2 3.52 -2.49 7.77
C ILE A 2 3.76 -1.88 9.15
N TYR A 3 3.78 -0.57 9.23
CA TYR A 3 3.89 0.15 10.50
C TYR A 3 2.74 -0.22 11.44
N GLY A 4 3.06 -0.53 12.69
CA GLY A 4 2.08 -0.99 13.67
C GLY A 4 0.93 -0.01 13.94
N GLY A 5 1.15 1.31 13.77
CA GLY A 5 0.12 2.33 13.84
C GLY A 5 -0.89 2.22 12.70
N ALA A 6 -0.40 2.06 11.47
CA ALA A 6 -1.25 1.85 10.29
C ALA A 6 -2.05 0.53 10.43
N TYR A 7 -1.41 -0.54 10.87
CA TYR A 7 -2.09 -1.81 11.14
C TYR A 7 -3.24 -1.65 12.14
N ARG A 8 -2.99 -0.96 13.26
CA ARG A 8 -4.03 -0.73 14.28
C ARG A 8 -5.18 0.12 13.74
N LEU A 9 -4.88 1.19 12.99
CA LEU A 9 -5.91 2.02 12.36
C LEU A 9 -6.78 1.18 11.42
N LEU A 10 -6.15 0.47 10.50
CA LEU A 10 -6.85 -0.28 9.46
C LEU A 10 -7.68 -1.42 10.06
N HIS A 11 -7.09 -2.26 10.91
CA HIS A 11 -7.77 -3.45 11.43
C HIS A 11 -8.69 -3.19 12.62
N LYS A 12 -8.38 -2.20 13.48
CA LYS A 12 -9.17 -1.98 14.69
C LYS A 12 -10.21 -0.88 14.55
N ILE A 13 -9.98 0.09 13.68
CA ILE A 13 -10.88 1.23 13.50
C ILE A 13 -11.65 1.11 12.19
N CYS A 14 -10.96 1.04 11.05
CA CYS A 14 -11.60 1.01 9.74
C CYS A 14 -12.53 -0.19 9.56
N ASN A 15 -12.15 -1.38 10.04
CA ASN A 15 -13.03 -2.55 10.01
C ASN A 15 -14.36 -2.34 10.74
N ARG A 16 -14.36 -1.58 11.86
CA ARG A 16 -15.59 -1.26 12.58
C ARG A 16 -16.49 -0.27 11.83
N SER A 17 -15.92 0.46 10.88
CA SER A 17 -16.63 1.40 10.01
C SER A 17 -17.08 0.78 8.68
N GLY A 18 -17.08 -0.55 8.60
CA GLY A 18 -17.50 -1.27 7.39
C GLY A 18 -16.47 -1.31 6.25
N ILE A 19 -15.22 -0.92 6.53
CA ILE A 19 -14.13 -0.99 5.56
C ILE A 19 -13.41 -2.34 5.71
N SER A 20 -13.50 -3.19 4.70
CA SER A 20 -12.78 -4.45 4.67
C SER A 20 -11.31 -4.21 4.32
N VAL A 21 -10.40 -4.75 5.12
CA VAL A 21 -8.96 -4.60 4.93
C VAL A 21 -8.31 -5.95 4.69
N LYS A 22 -7.48 -6.04 3.65
CA LYS A 22 -6.69 -7.22 3.31
C LYS A 22 -5.20 -6.85 3.35
N LEU A 23 -4.40 -7.60 4.09
CA LEU A 23 -2.94 -7.46 4.07
C LEU A 23 -2.36 -8.28 2.91
N VAL A 24 -1.44 -7.67 2.20
CA VAL A 24 -0.78 -8.25 1.02
C VAL A 24 0.71 -7.98 1.10
N ASP A 25 1.51 -8.95 0.73
CA ASP A 25 2.95 -8.75 0.55
C ASP A 25 3.19 -8.08 -0.80
N THR A 26 3.49 -6.79 -0.77
CA THR A 26 3.70 -5.94 -1.95
C THR A 26 5.14 -5.89 -2.43
N THR A 27 6.04 -6.66 -1.82
CA THR A 27 7.41 -6.84 -2.36
C THR A 27 7.39 -7.56 -3.71
N ASP A 28 6.30 -8.29 -3.99
CA ASP A 28 6.00 -8.89 -5.29
C ASP A 28 4.70 -8.30 -5.84
N PRO A 29 4.76 -7.44 -6.88
CA PRO A 29 3.57 -6.81 -7.47
C PRO A 29 2.52 -7.81 -7.98
N ALA A 30 2.90 -9.01 -8.37
CA ALA A 30 1.95 -10.05 -8.80
C ALA A 30 1.01 -10.49 -7.67
N ARG A 31 1.48 -10.45 -6.43
CA ARG A 31 0.63 -10.75 -5.25
C ARG A 31 -0.41 -9.64 -5.02
N LEU A 32 -0.03 -8.39 -5.27
CA LEU A 32 -0.99 -7.28 -5.24
C LEU A 32 -2.05 -7.49 -6.31
N GLU A 33 -1.65 -7.76 -7.55
CA GLU A 33 -2.59 -7.97 -8.67
C GLU A 33 -3.60 -9.09 -8.37
N ALA A 34 -3.13 -10.22 -7.85
CA ALA A 34 -3.98 -11.34 -7.46
C ALA A 34 -4.93 -11.03 -6.28
N ALA A 35 -4.58 -10.05 -5.45
CA ALA A 35 -5.36 -9.68 -4.28
C ALA A 35 -6.46 -8.66 -4.57
N LEU A 36 -6.37 -7.90 -5.66
CA LEU A 36 -7.33 -6.87 -6.05
C LEU A 36 -8.66 -7.48 -6.48
N THR A 37 -9.74 -6.80 -6.14
CA THR A 37 -11.10 -7.11 -6.57
C THR A 37 -11.79 -5.85 -7.07
N ASP A 38 -12.96 -5.97 -7.71
CA ASP A 38 -13.78 -4.82 -8.14
C ASP A 38 -14.25 -3.95 -6.96
N ARG A 39 -14.16 -4.47 -5.74
CA ARG A 39 -14.50 -3.74 -4.52
C ARG A 39 -13.32 -2.99 -3.92
N THR A 40 -12.09 -3.21 -4.40
CA THR A 40 -10.89 -2.50 -3.91
C THR A 40 -10.97 -1.04 -4.30
N LYS A 41 -10.91 -0.14 -3.32
CA LYS A 41 -10.98 1.31 -3.51
C LYS A 41 -9.67 2.01 -3.23
N LEU A 42 -8.85 1.43 -2.37
CA LEU A 42 -7.56 1.99 -1.96
C LEU A 42 -6.53 0.88 -1.82
N VAL A 43 -5.36 1.10 -2.35
CA VAL A 43 -4.13 0.37 -2.06
C VAL A 43 -3.25 1.26 -1.20
N TRP A 44 -2.91 0.82 0.02
CA TRP A 44 -2.00 1.52 0.90
C TRP A 44 -0.65 0.83 0.87
N LEU A 45 0.39 1.56 0.49
CA LEU A 45 1.76 1.07 0.36
C LEU A 45 2.67 1.72 1.40
N GLU A 46 3.62 0.98 1.91
CA GLU A 46 4.71 1.51 2.74
C GLU A 46 6.05 1.08 2.13
N SER A 47 6.90 2.05 1.81
CA SER A 47 8.22 1.74 1.26
C SER A 47 9.23 2.85 1.59
N PRO A 48 10.31 2.52 2.32
CA PRO A 48 10.60 1.23 2.99
C PRO A 48 9.58 0.89 4.08
N GLY A 49 9.26 -0.39 4.23
CA GLY A 49 8.35 -0.87 5.26
C GLY A 49 8.96 -0.87 6.66
N ASN A 50 8.13 -1.00 7.70
CA ASN A 50 8.56 -1.03 9.10
C ASN A 50 8.09 -2.35 9.75
N PRO A 51 8.95 -3.16 10.40
CA PRO A 51 10.34 -2.85 10.80
C PRO A 51 11.43 -3.38 9.87
N LEU A 52 11.10 -4.19 8.86
CA LEU A 52 12.09 -4.97 8.11
C LEU A 52 12.71 -4.21 6.94
N LEU A 53 12.27 -2.98 6.68
CA LEU A 53 12.72 -2.15 5.56
C LEU A 53 12.46 -2.80 4.19
N SER A 54 11.39 -3.57 4.07
CA SER A 54 10.97 -4.16 2.81
C SER A 54 10.72 -3.08 1.77
N ILE A 55 11.16 -3.33 0.54
CA ILE A 55 11.00 -2.38 -0.57
C ILE A 55 9.88 -2.86 -1.48
N THR A 56 8.98 -1.94 -1.80
CA THR A 56 7.89 -2.13 -2.76
C THR A 56 8.21 -1.36 -4.04
N ASP A 57 8.02 -1.99 -5.20
CA ASP A 57 8.01 -1.26 -6.48
C ASP A 57 6.73 -0.42 -6.57
N LEU A 58 6.85 0.85 -6.15
CA LEU A 58 5.72 1.79 -6.09
C LEU A 58 5.10 2.02 -7.47
N ALA A 59 5.93 2.16 -8.52
CA ALA A 59 5.44 2.42 -9.87
C ALA A 59 4.65 1.23 -10.42
N ALA A 60 5.17 0.02 -10.26
CA ALA A 60 4.47 -1.20 -10.67
C ALA A 60 3.15 -1.37 -9.91
N CYS A 61 3.16 -1.19 -8.58
CA CYS A 61 1.97 -1.30 -7.75
C CYS A 61 0.93 -0.22 -8.08
N ALA A 62 1.35 1.03 -8.31
CA ALA A 62 0.45 2.11 -8.72
C ALA A 62 -0.23 1.80 -10.05
N LYS A 63 0.53 1.36 -11.05
CA LYS A 63 -0.01 0.96 -12.36
C LYS A 63 -1.07 -0.14 -12.23
N ILE A 64 -0.80 -1.17 -11.44
CA ILE A 64 -1.73 -2.30 -11.20
C ILE A 64 -3.01 -1.80 -10.51
N ALA A 65 -2.88 -0.98 -9.46
CA ALA A 65 -4.02 -0.46 -8.72
C ALA A 65 -4.90 0.47 -9.57
N HIS A 66 -4.29 1.40 -10.31
CA HIS A 66 -5.01 2.33 -11.17
C HIS A 66 -5.72 1.62 -12.33
N ALA A 67 -5.15 0.56 -12.89
CA ALA A 67 -5.81 -0.26 -13.91
C ALA A 67 -7.11 -0.92 -13.42
N ARG A 68 -7.27 -1.06 -12.08
CA ARG A 68 -8.49 -1.57 -11.44
C ARG A 68 -9.36 -0.45 -10.85
N GLY A 69 -9.03 0.82 -11.11
CA GLY A 69 -9.77 1.97 -10.60
C GLY A 69 -9.59 2.24 -9.11
N ALA A 70 -8.59 1.65 -8.48
CA ALA A 70 -8.26 1.89 -7.08
C ALA A 70 -7.32 3.09 -6.93
N LEU A 71 -7.50 3.87 -5.87
CA LEU A 71 -6.55 4.89 -5.45
C LEU A 71 -5.31 4.26 -4.81
N VAL A 72 -4.19 4.98 -4.85
CA VAL A 72 -2.97 4.58 -4.15
C VAL A 72 -2.58 5.64 -3.13
N GLY A 73 -2.35 5.22 -1.90
CA GLY A 73 -1.73 6.01 -0.86
C GLY A 73 -0.36 5.40 -0.51
N THR A 74 0.64 6.25 -0.31
CA THR A 74 1.99 5.77 0.02
C THR A 74 2.54 6.47 1.26
N ASP A 75 2.97 5.69 2.22
CA ASP A 75 3.83 6.15 3.31
C ASP A 75 5.29 5.91 2.92
N SER A 76 6.01 6.99 2.71
CA SER A 76 7.44 7.01 2.37
C SER A 76 8.26 7.71 3.46
N THR A 77 7.80 7.63 4.70
CA THR A 77 8.38 8.34 5.85
C THR A 77 9.89 8.08 6.00
N PHE A 78 10.33 6.83 5.82
CA PHE A 78 11.74 6.49 5.97
C PHE A 78 12.62 7.01 4.82
N ALA A 79 12.12 7.00 3.59
CA ALA A 79 12.87 7.49 2.44
C ALA A 79 12.86 9.03 2.36
N THR A 80 11.75 9.66 2.73
CA THR A 80 11.49 11.09 2.56
C THR A 80 11.51 11.53 1.08
N PRO A 81 11.09 12.75 0.75
CA PRO A 81 11.17 13.26 -0.63
C PRO A 81 12.59 13.36 -1.20
N VAL A 82 13.61 13.26 -0.33
CA VAL A 82 15.01 13.27 -0.76
C VAL A 82 15.36 12.00 -1.55
N LEU A 83 14.85 10.84 -1.11
CA LEU A 83 15.16 9.55 -1.72
C LEU A 83 14.04 9.00 -2.60
N THR A 84 12.78 9.32 -2.27
CA THR A 84 11.62 8.79 -3.00
C THR A 84 10.53 9.85 -3.10
N ARG A 85 10.03 10.10 -4.30
CA ARG A 85 8.92 11.01 -4.57
C ARG A 85 7.76 10.22 -5.18
N PRO A 86 6.87 9.64 -4.37
CA PRO A 86 5.83 8.71 -4.84
C PRO A 86 4.91 9.30 -5.91
N LEU A 87 4.57 10.59 -5.82
CA LEU A 87 3.71 11.26 -6.81
C LEU A 87 4.32 11.34 -8.22
N GLU A 88 5.61 11.14 -8.36
CA GLU A 88 6.28 11.08 -9.67
C GLU A 88 6.30 9.64 -10.24
N LEU A 89 5.87 8.67 -9.45
CA LEU A 89 5.88 7.26 -9.80
C LEU A 89 4.49 6.72 -10.20
N GLY A 90 3.46 7.57 -10.12
CA GLY A 90 2.09 7.22 -10.53
C GLY A 90 1.01 7.70 -9.57
#